data_47c89aee1c8057ba4a52a68a19aaf48f
#
_entry.id   47c89aee1c8057ba4a52a68a19aaf48f
#
_cell.length_a   1.000
_cell.length_b   1.000
_cell.length_c   1.000
_cell.angle_alpha   90.00
_cell.angle_beta   90.00
_cell.angle_gamma   90.00
#
_symmetry.space_group_name_H-M   'P 1'
#
loop_
_entity.id
_entity.type
_entity.pdbx_description
1 polymer ?
#
loop_
_entity_poly.entity_id
_entity_poly.type
_entity_poly.pdbx_seq_one_letter_code
_entity_poly.pdbx_strand_id
1 'polypeptide(L)'
;MNQELFYRLHQHARKGGKVARRRQVKRVEAFVKWCGRAPAQIGRRQVHEFYRAHAFAPTTARDYDSAIRLLWRTLGRAGEPPRPPNAAGGGQTS
;
A
#
# COMPACT_ATOMS: atom_id res chain seq x y z
N MET A 1 -6.38 4.32 12.28
CA MET A 1 -6.53 3.07 11.52
C MET A 1 -7.31 2.07 12.36
N ASN A 2 -8.06 1.21 11.71
CA ASN A 2 -8.87 0.20 12.38
C ASN A 2 -7.99 -0.76 13.19
N GLN A 3 -8.40 -1.04 14.44
CA GLN A 3 -7.57 -1.90 15.31
C GLN A 3 -7.43 -3.31 14.78
N GLU A 4 -8.49 -3.86 14.20
CA GLU A 4 -8.42 -5.21 13.65
C GLU A 4 -7.47 -5.29 12.48
N LEU A 5 -7.52 -4.31 11.59
CA LEU A 5 -6.61 -4.23 10.46
C LEU A 5 -5.19 -4.08 10.95
N PHE A 6 -4.97 -3.21 11.92
CA PHE A 6 -3.67 -2.98 12.50
C PHE A 6 -3.10 -4.27 13.09
N TYR A 7 -3.93 -5.00 13.80
CA TYR A 7 -3.51 -6.27 14.39
C TYR A 7 -3.11 -7.27 13.32
N ARG A 8 -3.90 -7.39 12.26
CA ARG A 8 -3.60 -8.30 11.15
C ARG A 8 -2.29 -7.94 10.46
N LEU A 9 -2.07 -6.66 10.25
CA LEU A 9 -0.84 -6.19 9.62
C LEU A 9 0.37 -6.51 10.50
N HIS A 10 0.25 -6.31 11.80
CA HIS A 10 1.34 -6.64 12.70
C HIS A 10 1.60 -8.13 12.80
N GLN A 11 0.56 -8.94 12.70
CA GLN A 11 0.74 -10.39 12.63
C GLN A 11 1.53 -10.77 11.39
N HIS A 12 1.23 -10.13 10.26
CA HIS A 12 1.98 -10.35 9.02
C HIS A 12 3.45 -10.00 9.21
N ALA A 13 3.72 -8.85 9.83
CA ALA A 13 5.09 -8.40 10.05
C ALA A 13 5.87 -9.37 10.96
N ARG A 14 5.20 -9.92 11.97
CA ARG A 14 5.85 -10.81 12.92
C ARG A 14 6.15 -12.19 12.34
N LYS A 15 5.29 -12.64 11.43
CA LYS A 15 5.43 -13.98 10.87
C LYS A 15 6.80 -14.23 10.25
N GLY A 16 7.30 -13.25 9.52
CA GLY A 16 8.56 -13.41 8.81
C GLY A 16 9.76 -12.91 9.59
N GLY A 17 9.55 -12.13 10.63
CA GLY A 17 10.62 -11.50 11.37
C GLY A 17 11.51 -10.64 10.51
N LYS A 18 11.05 -10.24 9.35
CA LYS A 18 11.86 -9.53 8.39
C LYS A 18 11.69 -8.03 8.51
N VAL A 19 12.78 -7.30 8.38
CA VAL A 19 12.76 -5.85 8.37
C VAL A 19 11.87 -5.35 7.23
N ALA A 20 11.92 -6.02 6.08
CA ALA A 20 11.13 -5.63 4.93
C ALA A 20 9.63 -5.63 5.22
N ARG A 21 9.16 -6.62 5.97
CA ARG A 21 7.75 -6.70 6.31
C ARG A 21 7.33 -5.59 7.26
N ARG A 22 8.19 -5.22 8.19
CA ARG A 22 7.92 -4.10 9.09
C ARG A 22 7.83 -2.80 8.31
N ARG A 23 8.73 -2.60 7.35
CA ARG A 23 8.68 -1.41 6.49
C ARG A 23 7.41 -1.38 5.67
N GLN A 24 7.00 -2.54 5.18
CA GLN A 24 5.77 -2.65 4.42
C GLN A 24 4.56 -2.22 5.25
N VAL A 25 4.48 -2.68 6.49
CA VAL A 25 3.39 -2.30 7.39
C VAL A 25 3.41 -0.80 7.67
N LYS A 26 4.59 -0.24 7.89
CA LYS A 26 4.71 1.20 8.12
C LYS A 26 4.22 2.01 6.93
N ARG A 27 4.51 1.52 5.73
CA ARG A 27 4.03 2.19 4.52
C ARG A 27 2.52 2.10 4.39
N VAL A 28 1.93 0.97 4.77
CA VAL A 28 0.47 0.85 4.80
C VAL A 28 -0.11 1.89 5.75
N GLU A 29 0.47 2.02 6.94
CA GLU A 29 0.01 3.00 7.91
C GLU A 29 0.10 4.41 7.38
N ALA A 30 1.22 4.73 6.73
CA ALA A 30 1.41 6.06 6.15
C ALA A 30 0.37 6.34 5.07
N PHE A 31 0.10 5.37 4.23
CA PHE A 31 -0.90 5.52 3.17
C PHE A 31 -2.29 5.74 3.76
N VAL A 32 -2.69 4.91 4.72
CA VAL A 32 -4.00 5.04 5.35
C VAL A 32 -4.14 6.39 6.04
N LYS A 33 -3.09 6.81 6.73
CA LYS A 33 -3.09 8.10 7.40
C LYS A 33 -3.21 9.26 6.40
N TRP A 34 -2.51 9.16 5.29
CA TRP A 34 -2.61 10.18 4.25
C TRP A 34 -4.03 10.28 3.69
N CYS A 35 -4.68 9.13 3.49
CA CYS A 35 -6.04 9.12 2.96
C CYS A 35 -7.05 9.77 3.92
N GLY A 36 -6.80 9.70 5.23
CA GLY A 36 -7.69 10.28 6.22
C GLY A 36 -9.06 9.62 6.25
N ARG A 37 -9.15 8.36 5.84
CA ARG A 37 -10.41 7.62 5.80
C ARG A 37 -10.25 6.28 6.47
N ALA A 38 -11.37 5.69 6.85
CA ALA A 38 -11.36 4.31 7.32
C ALA A 38 -10.84 3.42 6.20
N PRO A 39 -10.02 2.40 6.50
CA PRO A 39 -9.46 1.55 5.45
C PRO A 39 -10.50 0.96 4.52
N ALA A 40 -11.68 0.61 5.02
CA ALA A 40 -12.74 0.05 4.18
C ALA A 40 -13.25 1.05 3.14
N GLN A 41 -13.02 2.34 3.35
CA GLN A 41 -13.48 3.38 2.44
C GLN A 41 -12.40 3.82 1.46
N ILE A 42 -11.21 3.25 1.56
CA ILE A 42 -10.13 3.56 0.64
C ILE A 42 -10.32 2.73 -0.63
N GLY A 43 -10.37 3.41 -1.76
CA GLY A 43 -10.56 2.74 -3.05
C GLY A 43 -9.45 3.08 -4.01
N ARG A 44 -9.64 2.67 -5.26
CA ARG A 44 -8.63 2.88 -6.32
C ARG A 44 -8.34 4.35 -6.53
N ARG A 45 -9.35 5.18 -6.39
CA ARG A 45 -9.18 6.62 -6.57
C ARG A 45 -8.14 7.18 -5.60
N GLN A 46 -8.21 6.76 -4.33
CA GLN A 46 -7.26 7.22 -3.33
C GLN A 46 -5.85 6.77 -3.65
N VAL A 47 -5.69 5.58 -4.21
CA VAL A 47 -4.38 5.09 -4.62
C VAL A 47 -3.81 5.96 -5.73
N HIS A 48 -4.61 6.26 -6.75
CA HIS A 48 -4.16 7.13 -7.84
C HIS A 48 -3.77 8.51 -7.33
N GLU A 49 -4.59 9.09 -6.46
CA GLU A 49 -4.32 10.41 -5.91
C GLU A 49 -3.06 10.41 -5.06
N PHE A 50 -2.84 9.35 -4.32
CA PHE A 50 -1.65 9.21 -3.49
C PHE A 50 -0.38 9.25 -4.35
N TYR A 51 -0.35 8.46 -5.40
CA TYR A 51 0.82 8.43 -6.28
C TYR A 51 1.02 9.76 -7.01
N ARG A 52 -0.07 10.37 -7.42
CA ARG A 52 0.00 11.66 -8.11
C ARG A 52 0.56 12.74 -7.19
N ALA A 53 0.12 12.73 -5.95
CA ALA A 53 0.51 13.77 -4.98
C ALA A 53 1.99 13.67 -4.60
N HIS A 54 2.54 12.46 -4.59
CA HIS A 54 3.89 12.26 -4.05
C HIS A 54 4.98 12.15 -5.11
N ALA A 55 4.63 11.76 -6.32
CA ALA A 55 5.61 11.63 -7.42
C ALA A 55 6.85 10.85 -6.97
N PHE A 56 6.64 9.70 -6.37
CA PHE A 56 7.73 8.89 -5.83
C PHE A 56 8.72 8.46 -6.92
N ALA A 57 9.98 8.29 -6.51
CA ALA A 57 10.96 7.61 -7.35
C ALA A 57 10.49 6.16 -7.60
N PRO A 58 10.93 5.53 -8.71
CA PRO A 58 10.43 4.20 -9.07
C PRO A 58 10.58 3.15 -7.97
N THR A 59 11.70 3.15 -7.25
CA THR A 59 11.91 2.17 -6.18
C THR A 59 10.93 2.39 -5.02
N THR A 60 10.73 3.64 -4.63
CA THR A 60 9.80 3.97 -3.56
C THR A 60 8.36 3.65 -3.99
N ALA A 61 8.02 3.96 -5.23
CA ALA A 61 6.69 3.65 -5.75
C ALA A 61 6.43 2.15 -5.72
N ARG A 62 7.43 1.35 -6.06
CA ARG A 62 7.32 -0.10 -6.03
C ARG A 62 7.10 -0.60 -4.60
N ASP A 63 7.77 0.00 -3.64
CA ASP A 63 7.61 -0.37 -2.24
C ASP A 63 6.21 -0.06 -1.75
N TYR A 64 5.67 1.08 -2.15
CA TYR A 64 4.29 1.42 -1.80
C TYR A 64 3.27 0.54 -2.52
N ASP A 65 3.57 0.15 -3.76
CA ASP A 65 2.72 -0.79 -4.48
C ASP A 65 2.59 -2.10 -3.69
N SER A 66 3.71 -2.61 -3.22
CA SER A 66 3.73 -3.83 -2.40
C SER A 66 2.92 -3.65 -1.12
N ALA A 67 3.08 -2.51 -0.46
CA ALA A 67 2.36 -2.22 0.78
C ALA A 67 0.86 -2.11 0.55
N ILE A 68 0.45 -1.43 -0.53
CA ILE A 68 -0.96 -1.24 -0.83
C ILE A 68 -1.60 -2.56 -1.23
N ARG A 69 -0.86 -3.43 -1.90
CA ARG A 69 -1.35 -4.78 -2.18
C ARG A 69 -1.58 -5.58 -0.91
N LEU A 70 -0.69 -5.44 0.05
CA LEU A 70 -0.87 -6.07 1.35
C LEU A 70 -2.15 -5.57 2.01
N LEU A 71 -2.39 -4.26 1.96
CA LEU A 71 -3.62 -3.68 2.49
C LEU A 71 -4.85 -4.29 1.83
N TRP A 72 -4.86 -4.36 0.49
CA TRP A 72 -5.98 -4.94 -0.26
C TRP A 72 -6.25 -6.36 0.18
N ARG A 73 -5.20 -7.15 0.29
CA ARG A 73 -5.30 -8.55 0.68
C ARG A 73 -5.82 -8.68 2.10
N THR A 74 -5.32 -7.85 3.00
CA THR A 74 -5.72 -7.90 4.42
C THR A 74 -7.18 -7.52 4.59
N LEU A 75 -7.67 -6.62 3.73
CA LEU A 75 -9.09 -6.24 3.74
C LEU A 75 -9.99 -7.29 3.08
N GLY A 76 -9.41 -8.31 2.48
CA GLY A 76 -10.18 -9.37 1.83
C GLY A 76 -10.80 -8.93 0.52
N ARG A 77 -10.21 -7.96 -0.15
CA ARG A 77 -10.75 -7.45 -1.40
C ARG A 77 -10.37 -8.35 -2.56
N ALA A 78 -11.30 -8.52 -3.49
CA ALA A 78 -11.03 -9.20 -4.74
C ALA A 78 -10.27 -8.23 -5.66
N GLY A 79 -9.39 -8.77 -6.49
CA GLY A 79 -8.63 -7.96 -7.43
C GLY A 79 -7.45 -7.28 -6.78
N GLU A 80 -6.81 -6.41 -7.53
CA GLU A 80 -5.60 -5.73 -7.11
C GLU A 80 -5.78 -4.22 -7.15
N PRO A 81 -5.04 -3.48 -6.32
CA PRO A 81 -5.07 -2.03 -6.39
C PRO A 81 -4.35 -1.54 -7.65
N PRO A 82 -4.58 -0.28 -8.05
CA PRO A 82 -3.87 0.29 -9.18
C PRO A 82 -2.37 0.33 -8.92
N ARG A 83 -1.59 0.16 -9.97
CA ARG A 83 -0.15 0.25 -9.88
C ARG A 83 0.30 1.70 -9.99
N PRO A 84 1.47 2.02 -9.41
CA PRO A 84 2.00 3.37 -9.57
C PRO A 84 2.41 3.61 -11.03
N PRO A 85 2.20 4.82 -11.52
CA PRO A 85 2.55 5.13 -12.91
C PRO A 85 4.01 4.88 -13.24
N ASN A 86 4.91 5.23 -12.33
CA ASN A 86 6.33 5.08 -12.57
C ASN A 86 6.75 3.63 -12.69
N ALA A 87 6.20 2.77 -11.85
CA ALA A 87 6.53 1.35 -11.90
C ALA A 87 5.98 0.71 -13.17
N ALA A 88 4.77 1.10 -13.55
CA ALA A 88 4.16 0.59 -14.76
C ALA A 88 4.84 1.14 -16.00
N GLY A 89 5.14 2.44 -15.96
CA GLY A 89 5.76 3.11 -17.10
C GLY A 89 7.13 2.59 -17.43
N GLY A 90 7.86 2.26 -16.39
CA GLY A 90 9.20 1.70 -16.62
C GLY A 90 9.15 0.46 -17.47
N GLY A 91 8.04 -0.21 -17.43
CA GLY A 91 7.85 -1.39 -18.21
C GLY A 91 7.46 -1.12 -19.62
N GLN A 92 7.02 0.00 -19.92
CA GLN A 92 6.58 0.17 -21.12
C GLN A 92 6.72 1.26 -21.76
N THR A 93 6.92 1.63 -21.71
CA THR A 93 7.02 2.38 -22.41
C THR A 93 6.66 2.75 -23.04
N SER A 94 6.39 2.77 -22.95
CA SER A 94 5.96 2.94 -23.49
C SER A 94 5.70 3.14 -23.54
#